data_5d038a2d72ecd0638e91cb81646820ab
#
_entry.id   5d038a2d72ecd0638e91cb81646820ab
#
_cell.length_a   1.000
_cell.length_b   1.000
_cell.length_c   1.000
_cell.angle_alpha   90.00
_cell.angle_beta   90.00
_cell.angle_gamma   90.00
#
_symmetry.space_group_name_H-M   'P 1'
#
loop_
_entity.id
_entity.type
_entity.pdbx_description
1 polymer ?
#
loop_
_entity_poly.entity_id
_entity_poly.type
_entity_poly.pdbx_seq_one_letter_code
_entity_poly.pdbx_strand_id
1 'polypeptide(L)'
;IDIHDVKAVFVTHMHGDHTDGLIQFVDLLSWYYTTADPEIYLPDLNAAKVIDDWLRVTLARMRPIQYREITEGVIFDDGFLKVTSIPTKHCVNSYGYLLEAEGKKVIFTGDLCRPEVDFPELAKEIETDMFVGEGAHFEATRYFPYLKDCKTKAVYIHHYQPRKVPTVHELAELMAPIPVSLVADGDVIEI
;
A
#
# COMPACT_ATOMS: atom_id res chain seq x y z
N ILE A 1 1.13 -2.11 -18.18
CA ILE A 1 1.65 -0.80 -17.70
C ILE A 1 3.05 -0.66 -18.28
N ASP A 2 3.33 0.47 -18.94
CA ASP A 2 4.69 0.81 -19.33
C ASP A 2 5.42 1.39 -18.11
N ILE A 3 6.65 0.93 -17.86
CA ILE A 3 7.44 1.39 -16.72
C ILE A 3 7.75 2.90 -16.81
N HIS A 4 7.76 3.47 -18.01
CA HIS A 4 7.95 4.91 -18.22
C HIS A 4 6.76 5.76 -17.76
N ASP A 5 5.59 5.14 -17.58
CA ASP A 5 4.38 5.81 -17.06
C ASP A 5 4.34 5.81 -15.52
N VAL A 6 5.20 5.01 -14.87
CA VAL A 6 5.29 4.97 -13.41
C VAL A 6 5.94 6.26 -12.91
N LYS A 7 5.18 7.07 -12.17
CA LYS A 7 5.63 8.34 -11.61
C LYS A 7 6.21 8.19 -10.21
N ALA A 8 5.61 7.28 -9.42
CA ALA A 8 6.01 7.07 -8.04
C ALA A 8 5.77 5.62 -7.61
N VAL A 9 6.57 5.16 -6.66
CA VAL A 9 6.45 3.88 -5.95
C VAL A 9 6.36 4.18 -4.46
N PHE A 10 5.36 3.64 -3.79
CA PHE A 10 5.16 3.84 -2.35
C PHE A 10 5.30 2.50 -1.63
N VAL A 11 6.25 2.42 -0.71
CA VAL A 11 6.52 1.24 0.10
C VAL A 11 5.83 1.39 1.46
N THR A 12 4.97 0.46 1.84
CA THR A 12 4.23 0.55 3.10
C THR A 12 5.14 0.36 4.33
N HIS A 13 6.04 -0.61 4.27
CA HIS A 13 7.03 -0.91 5.31
C HIS A 13 8.12 -1.83 4.76
N MET A 14 9.16 -2.09 5.55
CA MET A 14 10.39 -2.73 5.08
C MET A 14 10.46 -4.24 5.28
N HIS A 15 9.36 -4.97 5.52
CA HIS A 15 9.40 -6.43 5.52
C HIS A 15 9.67 -6.99 4.12
N GLY A 16 10.28 -8.17 4.02
CA GLY A 16 10.75 -8.75 2.77
C GLY A 16 9.62 -8.97 1.76
N ASP A 17 8.49 -9.49 2.19
CA ASP A 17 7.31 -9.73 1.35
C ASP A 17 6.65 -8.45 0.78
N HIS A 18 7.07 -7.27 1.27
CA HIS A 18 6.68 -5.96 0.73
C HIS A 18 7.79 -5.27 -0.06
N THR A 19 9.01 -5.78 -0.02
CA THR A 19 10.19 -5.13 -0.61
C THR A 19 11.04 -6.01 -1.51
N ASP A 20 10.80 -7.31 -1.58
CA ASP A 20 11.63 -8.25 -2.36
C ASP A 20 11.75 -7.85 -3.85
N GLY A 21 10.69 -7.31 -4.44
CA GLY A 21 10.71 -6.81 -5.81
C GLY A 21 11.40 -5.45 -6.00
N LEU A 22 11.65 -4.70 -4.93
CA LEU A 22 12.15 -3.32 -5.01
C LEU A 22 13.59 -3.26 -5.53
N ILE A 23 14.46 -4.14 -5.04
CA ILE A 23 15.86 -4.20 -5.51
C ILE A 23 15.91 -4.53 -7.00
N GLN A 24 15.10 -5.48 -7.46
CA GLN A 24 15.01 -5.83 -8.87
C GLN A 24 14.44 -4.69 -9.72
N PHE A 25 13.45 -3.97 -9.21
CA PHE A 25 12.90 -2.80 -9.87
C PHE A 25 13.95 -1.70 -10.05
N VAL A 26 14.70 -1.37 -9.00
CA VAL A 26 15.78 -0.38 -9.05
C VAL A 26 16.93 -0.84 -9.96
N ASP A 27 17.25 -2.13 -9.96
CA ASP A 27 18.19 -2.72 -10.90
C ASP A 27 17.78 -2.44 -12.36
N LEU A 28 16.54 -2.77 -12.71
CA LEU A 28 16.01 -2.53 -14.06
C LEU A 28 16.02 -1.04 -14.45
N LEU A 29 15.69 -0.14 -13.52
CA LEU A 29 15.79 1.31 -13.75
C LEU A 29 17.24 1.74 -14.02
N SER A 30 18.21 1.06 -13.43
CA SER A 30 19.61 1.47 -13.48
C SER A 30 20.29 1.16 -14.82
N TRP A 31 19.89 0.08 -15.51
CA TRP A 31 20.58 -0.34 -16.72
C TRP A 31 19.66 -0.63 -17.92
N TYR A 32 18.38 -0.94 -17.70
CA TYR A 32 17.47 -1.31 -18.77
C TYR A 32 16.49 -0.17 -19.10
N TYR A 33 15.73 0.31 -18.12
CA TYR A 33 14.78 1.41 -18.27
C TYR A 33 15.39 2.75 -17.87
N THR A 34 16.53 3.09 -18.45
CA THR A 34 17.35 4.23 -18.01
C THR A 34 16.71 5.61 -18.22
N THR A 35 15.63 5.70 -18.97
CA THR A 35 14.84 6.91 -19.21
C THR A 35 13.60 7.02 -18.31
N ALA A 36 13.21 5.95 -17.62
CA ALA A 36 12.18 6.00 -16.59
C ALA A 36 12.78 6.55 -15.29
N ASP A 37 12.12 7.47 -14.64
CA ASP A 37 12.65 8.16 -13.45
C ASP A 37 11.58 8.37 -12.36
N PRO A 38 10.97 7.28 -11.84
CA PRO A 38 9.99 7.37 -10.77
C PRO A 38 10.64 7.82 -9.46
N GLU A 39 9.89 8.55 -8.65
CA GLU A 39 10.23 8.77 -7.24
C GLU A 39 9.90 7.51 -6.43
N ILE A 40 10.82 7.07 -5.54
CA ILE A 40 10.63 5.91 -4.68
C ILE A 40 10.51 6.38 -3.23
N TYR A 41 9.31 6.24 -2.69
CA TYR A 41 8.98 6.63 -1.33
C TYR A 41 9.22 5.47 -0.36
N LEU A 42 10.18 5.65 0.56
CA LEU A 42 10.64 4.64 1.50
C LEU A 42 10.25 5.02 2.94
N PRO A 43 9.80 4.07 3.75
CA PRO A 43 9.55 4.26 5.18
C PRO A 43 10.81 4.65 5.96
N ASP A 44 11.98 4.22 5.49
CA ASP A 44 13.29 4.49 6.08
C ASP A 44 14.32 4.70 4.97
N LEU A 45 14.89 5.90 4.89
CA LEU A 45 15.91 6.23 3.88
C LEU A 45 17.23 5.44 4.04
N ASN A 46 17.48 4.81 5.17
CA ASN A 46 18.62 3.89 5.27
C ASN A 46 18.49 2.72 4.29
N ALA A 47 17.27 2.33 3.90
CA ALA A 47 17.04 1.32 2.88
C ALA A 47 17.60 1.72 1.51
N ALA A 48 17.56 3.01 1.14
CA ALA A 48 18.16 3.51 -0.09
C ALA A 48 19.65 3.18 -0.16
N LYS A 49 20.36 3.42 0.96
CA LYS A 49 21.78 3.08 1.04
C LYS A 49 22.03 1.58 0.90
N VAL A 50 21.21 0.75 1.53
CA VAL A 50 21.34 -0.71 1.45
C VAL A 50 21.09 -1.19 0.02
N ILE A 51 20.07 -0.66 -0.67
CA ILE A 51 19.78 -0.95 -2.08
C ILE A 51 20.97 -0.56 -2.95
N ASP A 52 21.48 0.65 -2.79
CA ASP A 52 22.64 1.14 -3.56
C ASP A 52 23.89 0.30 -3.31
N ASP A 53 24.18 -0.08 -2.06
CA ASP A 53 25.31 -0.93 -1.72
C ASP A 53 25.16 -2.34 -2.32
N TRP A 54 23.93 -2.91 -2.30
CA TRP A 54 23.63 -4.17 -2.97
C TRP A 54 23.90 -4.09 -4.48
N LEU A 55 23.37 -3.06 -5.13
CA LEU A 55 23.50 -2.85 -6.57
C LEU A 55 24.96 -2.65 -6.98
N ARG A 56 25.79 -1.98 -6.17
CA ARG A 56 27.24 -1.85 -6.42
C ARG A 56 27.99 -3.19 -6.46
N VAL A 57 27.52 -4.18 -5.70
CA VAL A 57 28.10 -5.51 -5.71
C VAL A 57 27.73 -6.29 -6.99
N THR A 58 26.56 -6.02 -7.54
CA THR A 58 25.98 -6.79 -8.65
C THR A 58 26.10 -6.10 -10.01
N LEU A 59 26.25 -4.77 -10.05
CA LEU A 59 26.15 -3.97 -11.26
C LEU A 59 27.45 -3.24 -11.61
N ALA A 60 27.74 -3.19 -12.92
CA ALA A 60 28.79 -2.34 -13.45
C ALA A 60 28.37 -0.89 -13.66
N ARG A 61 27.08 -0.61 -13.68
CA ARG A 61 26.52 0.74 -13.94
C ARG A 61 25.44 1.04 -12.93
N MET A 62 25.51 2.25 -12.38
CA MET A 62 24.48 2.83 -11.53
C MET A 62 24.16 4.22 -12.00
N ARG A 63 22.92 4.64 -11.80
CA ARG A 63 22.49 6.02 -11.94
C ARG A 63 21.87 6.50 -10.63
N PRO A 64 21.79 7.81 -10.39
CA PRO A 64 21.02 8.33 -9.26
C PRO A 64 19.55 7.89 -9.36
N ILE A 65 19.01 7.40 -8.24
CA ILE A 65 17.60 7.07 -8.08
C ILE A 65 16.98 8.09 -7.12
N GLN A 66 15.76 8.51 -7.40
CA GLN A 66 15.06 9.50 -6.59
C GLN A 66 14.36 8.84 -5.40
N TYR A 67 15.08 8.69 -4.29
CA TYR A 67 14.48 8.23 -3.04
C TYR A 67 13.91 9.41 -2.24
N ARG A 68 12.73 9.20 -1.65
CA ARG A 68 12.03 10.12 -0.76
C ARG A 68 11.69 9.43 0.54
N GLU A 69 11.77 10.12 1.65
CA GLU A 69 11.31 9.61 2.93
C GLU A 69 9.80 9.80 3.07
N ILE A 70 9.12 8.77 3.56
CA ILE A 70 7.71 8.87 3.92
C ILE A 70 7.61 9.58 5.27
N THR A 71 6.83 10.65 5.31
CA THR A 71 6.45 11.38 6.51
C THR A 71 4.93 11.37 6.64
N GLU A 72 4.41 11.62 7.83
CA GLU A 72 2.95 11.72 8.03
C GLU A 72 2.36 12.88 7.23
N GLY A 73 1.22 12.63 6.60
CA GLY A 73 0.49 13.61 5.80
C GLY A 73 0.67 13.43 4.29
N VAL A 74 0.46 14.50 3.52
CA VAL A 74 0.58 14.44 2.05
C VAL A 74 2.04 14.26 1.65
N ILE A 75 2.32 13.16 0.96
CA ILE A 75 3.68 12.80 0.50
C ILE A 75 3.86 12.93 -1.01
N PHE A 76 2.77 12.92 -1.78
CA PHE A 76 2.80 13.07 -3.23
C PHE A 76 1.54 13.80 -3.71
N ASP A 77 1.71 14.71 -4.65
CA ASP A 77 0.61 15.40 -5.34
C ASP A 77 1.13 15.93 -6.68
N ASP A 78 0.70 15.32 -7.79
CA ASP A 78 1.06 15.76 -9.15
C ASP A 78 -0.12 16.46 -9.87
N GLY A 79 -1.20 16.75 -9.13
CA GLY A 79 -2.43 17.36 -9.65
C GLY A 79 -3.41 16.35 -10.23
N PHE A 80 -3.00 15.09 -10.47
CA PHE A 80 -3.87 13.98 -10.87
C PHE A 80 -4.08 12.99 -9.71
N LEU A 81 -2.99 12.54 -9.10
CA LEU A 81 -2.99 11.66 -7.94
C LEU A 81 -2.43 12.39 -6.72
N LYS A 82 -3.15 12.36 -5.63
CA LYS A 82 -2.68 12.80 -4.32
C LYS A 82 -2.60 11.60 -3.39
N VAL A 83 -1.45 11.46 -2.70
CA VAL A 83 -1.19 10.39 -1.75
C VAL A 83 -0.90 10.96 -0.38
N THR A 84 -1.70 10.55 0.59
CA THR A 84 -1.51 10.86 2.01
C THR A 84 -1.11 9.61 2.75
N SER A 85 0.00 9.65 3.47
CA SER A 85 0.44 8.53 4.32
C SER A 85 -0.35 8.51 5.62
N ILE A 86 -0.65 7.30 6.08
CA ILE A 86 -1.37 7.02 7.33
C ILE A 86 -0.47 6.11 8.17
N PRO A 87 0.11 6.58 9.27
CA PRO A 87 0.96 5.74 10.11
C PRO A 87 0.20 4.52 10.66
N THR A 88 0.85 3.36 10.65
CA THR A 88 0.36 2.13 11.29
C THR A 88 1.30 1.71 12.43
N LYS A 89 0.91 0.70 13.20
CA LYS A 89 1.71 0.18 14.32
C LYS A 89 2.15 -1.27 14.10
N HIS A 90 2.11 -1.70 12.84
CA HIS A 90 2.55 -3.04 12.47
C HIS A 90 4.04 -3.23 12.79
N CYS A 91 4.88 -2.30 12.39
CA CYS A 91 6.29 -2.24 12.76
C CYS A 91 6.77 -0.78 12.82
N VAL A 92 8.06 -0.59 13.09
CA VAL A 92 8.68 0.75 13.04
C VAL A 92 8.62 1.28 11.60
N ASN A 93 8.18 2.53 11.43
CA ASN A 93 8.04 3.17 10.13
C ASN A 93 7.16 2.36 9.16
N SER A 94 5.92 2.07 9.56
CA SER A 94 4.92 1.42 8.71
C SER A 94 3.76 2.36 8.42
N TYR A 95 3.22 2.27 7.19
CA TYR A 95 2.21 3.19 6.66
C TYR A 95 1.17 2.46 5.81
N GLY A 96 -0.07 2.94 5.90
CA GLY A 96 -1.07 2.82 4.86
C GLY A 96 -1.15 4.12 4.07
N TYR A 97 -2.08 4.21 3.11
CA TYR A 97 -2.23 5.37 2.23
C TYR A 97 -3.70 5.69 1.98
N LEU A 98 -4.01 6.99 1.94
CA LEU A 98 -5.17 7.51 1.26
C LEU A 98 -4.73 7.95 -0.14
N LEU A 99 -5.37 7.39 -1.16
CA LEU A 99 -5.18 7.72 -2.57
C LEU A 99 -6.39 8.51 -3.05
N GLU A 100 -6.16 9.69 -3.62
CA GLU A 100 -7.21 10.55 -4.16
C GLU A 100 -6.91 10.88 -5.63
N ALA A 101 -7.78 10.46 -6.55
CA ALA A 101 -7.66 10.74 -7.98
C ALA A 101 -9.05 10.84 -8.62
N GLU A 102 -9.25 11.79 -9.53
CA GLU A 102 -10.50 11.96 -10.29
C GLU A 102 -11.77 12.00 -9.43
N GLY A 103 -11.67 12.57 -8.23
CA GLY A 103 -12.78 12.64 -7.27
C GLY A 103 -13.06 11.33 -6.53
N LYS A 104 -12.27 10.27 -6.76
CA LYS A 104 -12.33 8.99 -6.06
C LYS A 104 -11.34 8.95 -4.90
N LYS A 105 -11.66 8.15 -3.89
CA LYS A 105 -10.85 7.99 -2.69
C LYS A 105 -10.71 6.52 -2.33
N VAL A 106 -9.48 6.07 -2.18
CA VAL A 106 -9.14 4.70 -1.76
C VAL A 106 -8.29 4.76 -0.51
N ILE A 107 -8.68 4.07 0.54
CA ILE A 107 -7.81 3.79 1.68
C ILE A 107 -7.19 2.41 1.47
N PHE A 108 -5.86 2.38 1.44
CA PHE A 108 -5.06 1.16 1.43
C PHE A 108 -4.34 1.06 2.77
N THR A 109 -4.66 0.05 3.59
CA THR A 109 -4.16 0.03 4.98
C THR A 109 -2.68 -0.29 5.08
N GLY A 110 -2.09 -0.97 4.08
CA GLY A 110 -0.87 -1.70 4.34
C GLY A 110 -1.13 -2.75 5.42
N ASP A 111 -0.07 -3.15 6.12
CA ASP A 111 -0.20 -4.06 7.24
C ASP A 111 -0.54 -3.30 8.53
N LEU A 112 -1.47 -3.86 9.28
CA LEU A 112 -1.88 -3.37 10.59
C LEU A 112 -1.34 -4.28 11.70
N CYS A 113 -1.05 -3.71 12.85
CA CYS A 113 -0.88 -4.52 14.05
C CYS A 113 -2.19 -5.30 14.32
N ARG A 114 -3.30 -4.58 14.35
CA ARG A 114 -4.68 -5.08 14.43
C ARG A 114 -5.67 -3.90 14.43
N PRO A 115 -6.91 -4.06 13.97
CA PRO A 115 -7.87 -2.95 13.88
C PRO A 115 -8.09 -2.19 15.19
N GLU A 116 -8.01 -2.84 16.34
CA GLU A 116 -8.20 -2.18 17.64
C GLU A 116 -7.05 -1.24 18.04
N VAL A 117 -5.92 -1.31 17.33
CA VAL A 117 -4.70 -0.56 17.68
C VAL A 117 -4.40 0.55 16.68
N ASP A 118 -4.64 0.27 15.39
CA ASP A 118 -4.17 1.13 14.31
C ASP A 118 -5.11 1.15 13.08
N PHE A 119 -6.41 0.91 13.29
CA PHE A 119 -7.39 1.17 12.24
C PHE A 119 -7.30 2.64 11.78
N PRO A 120 -7.29 2.92 10.48
CA PRO A 120 -7.19 4.29 9.97
C PRO A 120 -8.46 5.09 10.34
N GLU A 121 -8.40 5.90 11.39
CA GLU A 121 -9.55 6.70 11.87
C GLU A 121 -10.10 7.63 10.78
N LEU A 122 -9.24 8.05 9.85
CA LEU A 122 -9.64 8.83 8.68
C LEU A 122 -10.76 8.15 7.87
N ALA A 123 -10.84 6.82 7.86
CA ALA A 123 -11.89 6.07 7.19
C ALA A 123 -13.30 6.34 7.76
N LYS A 124 -13.39 6.81 9.02
CA LYS A 124 -14.67 7.21 9.64
C LYS A 124 -15.05 8.66 9.32
N GLU A 125 -14.06 9.48 9.00
CA GLU A 125 -14.23 10.92 8.81
C GLU A 125 -14.61 11.28 7.37
N ILE A 126 -14.16 10.49 6.40
CA ILE A 126 -14.37 10.76 4.97
C ILE A 126 -15.19 9.66 4.30
N GLU A 127 -15.86 10.02 3.19
CA GLU A 127 -16.41 9.02 2.28
C GLU A 127 -15.31 8.45 1.40
N THR A 128 -15.29 7.11 1.26
CA THR A 128 -14.32 6.41 0.40
C THR A 128 -15.04 5.54 -0.62
N ASP A 129 -14.51 5.48 -1.84
CA ASP A 129 -15.01 4.57 -2.86
C ASP A 129 -14.58 3.14 -2.55
N MET A 130 -13.40 2.98 -1.93
CA MET A 130 -12.83 1.69 -1.63
C MET A 130 -12.01 1.73 -0.34
N PHE A 131 -12.14 0.68 0.47
CA PHE A 131 -11.25 0.36 1.58
C PHE A 131 -10.55 -0.96 1.27
N VAL A 132 -9.23 -0.93 1.17
CA VAL A 132 -8.39 -2.11 0.92
C VAL A 132 -7.65 -2.46 2.20
N GLY A 133 -8.05 -3.54 2.84
CA GLY A 133 -7.51 -4.02 4.10
C GLY A 133 -6.72 -5.31 3.96
N GLU A 134 -5.87 -5.61 4.92
CA GLU A 134 -5.11 -6.86 5.00
C GLU A 134 -5.86 -7.96 5.74
N GLY A 135 -5.52 -9.22 5.49
CA GLY A 135 -6.10 -10.41 6.15
C GLY A 135 -5.05 -11.42 6.64
N ALA A 136 -3.77 -11.04 6.76
CA ALA A 136 -2.71 -11.95 7.17
C ALA A 136 -2.52 -11.98 8.70
N HIS A 137 -2.57 -10.83 9.37
CA HIS A 137 -2.17 -10.73 10.78
C HIS A 137 -3.29 -11.02 11.77
N PHE A 138 -4.54 -10.82 11.35
CA PHE A 138 -5.73 -11.08 12.19
C PHE A 138 -6.90 -11.62 11.36
N GLU A 139 -7.98 -12.00 12.02
CA GLU A 139 -9.22 -12.44 11.37
C GLU A 139 -9.96 -11.24 10.77
N ALA A 140 -10.43 -11.33 9.52
CA ALA A 140 -11.05 -10.20 8.81
C ALA A 140 -12.29 -9.66 9.55
N THR A 141 -13.04 -10.51 10.28
CA THR A 141 -14.18 -10.10 11.10
C THR A 141 -13.84 -9.03 12.15
N ARG A 142 -12.56 -8.89 12.53
CA ARG A 142 -12.13 -7.85 13.47
C ARG A 142 -12.23 -6.43 12.89
N TYR A 143 -12.35 -6.29 11.58
CA TYR A 143 -12.64 -5.00 10.96
C TYR A 143 -14.07 -4.52 11.22
N PHE A 144 -15.03 -5.44 11.42
CA PHE A 144 -16.45 -5.09 11.47
C PHE A 144 -16.81 -3.99 12.47
N PRO A 145 -16.34 -4.00 13.73
CA PRO A 145 -16.67 -2.94 14.70
C PRO A 145 -16.26 -1.53 14.27
N TYR A 146 -15.29 -1.43 13.38
CA TYR A 146 -14.73 -0.18 12.88
C TYR A 146 -15.34 0.21 11.52
N LEU A 147 -15.42 -0.74 10.59
CA LEU A 147 -15.92 -0.51 9.23
C LEU A 147 -17.42 -0.21 9.18
N LYS A 148 -18.21 -0.77 10.10
CA LYS A 148 -19.68 -0.54 10.14
C LYS A 148 -20.07 0.95 10.27
N ASP A 149 -19.15 1.75 10.83
CA ASP A 149 -19.36 3.20 11.03
C ASP A 149 -18.68 4.04 9.94
N CYS A 150 -18.01 3.40 8.97
CA CYS A 150 -17.35 4.07 7.85
C CYS A 150 -18.33 4.25 6.68
N LYS A 151 -18.09 5.31 5.90
CA LYS A 151 -18.84 5.57 4.66
C LYS A 151 -18.05 5.07 3.45
N THR A 152 -17.72 3.77 3.44
CA THR A 152 -17.06 3.15 2.29
C THR A 152 -18.07 2.47 1.38
N LYS A 153 -17.84 2.52 0.05
CA LYS A 153 -18.73 1.89 -0.93
C LYS A 153 -18.41 0.40 -1.14
N ALA A 154 -17.15 0.01 -0.94
CA ALA A 154 -16.71 -1.38 -1.07
C ALA A 154 -15.49 -1.65 -0.17
N VAL A 155 -15.34 -2.89 0.26
CA VAL A 155 -14.19 -3.38 1.03
C VAL A 155 -13.52 -4.51 0.27
N TYR A 156 -12.20 -4.42 0.15
CA TYR A 156 -11.37 -5.46 -0.46
C TYR A 156 -10.32 -5.92 0.52
N ILE A 157 -10.16 -7.25 0.61
CA ILE A 157 -9.16 -7.87 1.49
C ILE A 157 -8.07 -8.51 0.64
N HIS A 158 -6.86 -8.03 0.80
CA HIS A 158 -5.65 -8.59 0.22
C HIS A 158 -4.72 -9.16 1.30
N HIS A 159 -3.52 -9.61 0.95
CA HIS A 159 -2.49 -10.06 1.88
C HIS A 159 -3.09 -11.00 2.95
N TYR A 160 -3.71 -12.10 2.53
CA TYR A 160 -4.41 -13.02 3.43
C TYR A 160 -3.80 -14.43 3.42
N GLN A 161 -3.93 -15.09 4.55
CA GLN A 161 -3.59 -16.50 4.65
C GLN A 161 -4.80 -17.35 4.20
N PRO A 162 -4.63 -18.42 3.38
CA PRO A 162 -5.73 -19.23 2.89
C PRO A 162 -6.69 -19.74 3.99
N ARG A 163 -6.16 -20.06 5.17
CA ARG A 163 -6.95 -20.51 6.32
C ARG A 163 -7.91 -19.44 6.87
N LYS A 164 -7.68 -18.16 6.57
CA LYS A 164 -8.49 -17.01 7.04
C LYS A 164 -9.55 -16.57 6.05
N VAL A 165 -9.59 -17.13 4.84
CA VAL A 165 -10.61 -16.83 3.82
C VAL A 165 -12.05 -16.96 4.37
N PRO A 166 -12.40 -17.95 5.19
CA PRO A 166 -13.75 -18.03 5.77
C PRO A 166 -14.14 -16.79 6.57
N THR A 167 -13.20 -16.14 7.25
CA THR A 167 -13.48 -14.92 8.04
C THR A 167 -13.75 -13.69 7.18
N VAL A 168 -13.29 -13.68 5.92
CA VAL A 168 -13.64 -12.63 4.95
C VAL A 168 -15.07 -12.83 4.46
N HIS A 169 -15.50 -14.06 4.22
CA HIS A 169 -16.89 -14.35 3.88
C HIS A 169 -17.85 -13.98 5.04
N GLU A 170 -17.45 -14.28 6.27
CA GLU A 170 -18.21 -13.86 7.46
C GLU A 170 -18.27 -12.33 7.57
N LEU A 171 -17.16 -11.62 7.31
CA LEU A 171 -17.15 -10.16 7.26
C LEU A 171 -18.11 -9.63 6.17
N ALA A 172 -18.18 -10.29 5.01
CA ALA A 172 -19.09 -9.89 3.94
C ALA A 172 -20.58 -10.01 4.36
N GLU A 173 -20.93 -11.04 5.12
CA GLU A 173 -22.27 -11.18 5.69
C GLU A 173 -22.57 -10.07 6.69
N LEU A 174 -21.62 -9.75 7.57
CA LEU A 174 -21.76 -8.73 8.60
C LEU A 174 -21.86 -7.31 8.01
N MET A 175 -21.16 -7.03 6.90
CA MET A 175 -21.10 -5.72 6.25
C MET A 175 -22.24 -5.46 5.27
N ALA A 176 -23.08 -6.45 4.95
CA ALA A 176 -24.16 -6.25 3.97
C ALA A 176 -25.02 -5.02 4.31
N PRO A 177 -25.37 -4.15 3.34
CA PRO A 177 -25.24 -4.34 1.89
C PRO A 177 -23.88 -3.86 1.29
N ILE A 178 -22.92 -3.43 2.06
CA ILE A 178 -21.60 -3.02 1.55
C ILE A 178 -20.86 -4.28 1.08
N PRO A 179 -20.42 -4.35 -0.20
CA PRO A 179 -19.72 -5.52 -0.71
C PRO A 179 -18.34 -5.66 -0.07
N VAL A 180 -18.00 -6.88 0.32
CA VAL A 180 -16.67 -7.27 0.78
C VAL A 180 -16.17 -8.40 -0.10
N SER A 181 -14.97 -8.26 -0.67
CA SER A 181 -14.38 -9.22 -1.59
C SER A 181 -12.93 -9.52 -1.27
N LEU A 182 -12.50 -10.74 -1.55
CA LEU A 182 -11.09 -11.08 -1.65
C LEU A 182 -10.56 -10.58 -2.98
N VAL A 183 -9.27 -10.20 -3.01
CA VAL A 183 -8.55 -9.91 -4.24
C VAL A 183 -7.33 -10.81 -4.37
N ALA A 184 -7.01 -11.17 -5.60
CA ALA A 184 -5.90 -12.03 -5.96
C ALA A 184 -4.98 -11.32 -6.96
N ASP A 185 -3.79 -11.87 -7.16
CA ASP A 185 -2.84 -11.38 -8.14
C ASP A 185 -3.46 -11.38 -9.55
N GLY A 186 -3.41 -10.23 -10.20
CA GLY A 186 -3.98 -10.04 -11.53
C GLY A 186 -5.41 -9.50 -11.57
N ASP A 187 -6.09 -9.38 -10.43
CA ASP A 187 -7.41 -8.74 -10.40
C ASP A 187 -7.31 -7.26 -10.77
N VAL A 188 -8.26 -6.80 -11.55
CA VAL A 188 -8.43 -5.39 -11.94
C VAL A 188 -9.78 -4.92 -11.41
N ILE A 189 -9.76 -3.83 -10.65
CA ILE A 189 -10.97 -3.26 -10.05
C ILE A 189 -11.14 -1.84 -10.56
N GLU A 190 -12.26 -1.59 -11.22
CA GLU A 190 -12.66 -0.25 -11.66
C GLU A 190 -13.51 0.42 -10.57
N ILE A 191 -13.28 1.72 -10.29
CA ILE A 191 -13.98 2.51 -9.25
C ILE A 191 -14.54 3.83 -9.79
#